data_207c54cf9f19d862ccbd789eba72c928
#
_entry.id   207c54cf9f19d862ccbd789eba72c928
#
_cell.length_a   1.000
_cell.length_b   1.000
_cell.length_c   1.000
_cell.angle_alpha   90.00
_cell.angle_beta   90.00
_cell.angle_gamma   90.00
#
_symmetry.space_group_name_H-M   'P 1'
#
loop_
_entity.id
_entity.type
_entity.pdbx_description
1 polymer ?
#
loop_
_entity_poly.entity_id
_entity_poly.type
_entity_poly.pdbx_seq_one_letter_code
_entity_poly.pdbx_strand_id
1 'polypeptide(L)'
;MWFDNGFYVELKDGAGAPATEVIVDPRTGTVSTEPGPAMMWNTSFGMRAGSGGDVVDSTKAREIANSWLAANRAGTTIAGIDAYPGYFTMDLQRNGAVIGMMSVRSVGGAVWYHTWHGAFIAMEDS
;
A
#
# COMPACT_ATOMS: atom_id res chain seq x y z
N MET A 1 11.01 -1.50 0.38
CA MET A 1 10.91 -2.94 0.06
C MET A 1 11.49 -3.24 -1.30
N TRP A 2 12.17 -4.35 -1.40
CA TRP A 2 12.76 -4.80 -2.66
C TRP A 2 12.03 -6.04 -3.15
N PHE A 3 11.41 -5.92 -4.34
CA PHE A 3 10.80 -7.02 -5.06
C PHE A 3 11.68 -7.36 -6.27
N ASP A 4 11.50 -8.54 -6.87
CA ASP A 4 12.33 -8.98 -7.99
C ASP A 4 12.17 -8.11 -9.26
N ASN A 5 11.10 -7.33 -9.36
CA ASN A 5 10.84 -6.42 -10.48
C ASN A 5 11.01 -4.94 -10.14
N GLY A 6 11.49 -4.60 -8.93
CA GLY A 6 11.75 -3.21 -8.58
C GLY A 6 11.81 -2.95 -7.08
N PHE A 7 12.17 -1.72 -6.74
CA PHE A 7 12.16 -1.24 -5.36
C PHE A 7 10.87 -0.46 -5.11
N TYR A 8 10.21 -0.77 -4.00
CA TYR A 8 9.12 0.01 -3.45
C TYR A 8 9.67 0.91 -2.35
N VAL A 9 9.36 2.20 -2.39
CA VAL A 9 9.83 3.17 -1.41
C VAL A 9 8.65 3.98 -0.88
N GLU A 10 8.51 3.99 0.44
CA GLU A 10 7.58 4.86 1.14
C GLU A 10 8.24 6.23 1.33
N LEU A 11 7.57 7.29 0.90
CA LEU A 11 8.01 8.67 1.14
C LEU A 11 7.24 9.24 2.32
N LYS A 12 7.94 9.90 3.22
CA LYS A 12 7.37 10.57 4.40
C LYS A 12 7.38 12.08 4.20
N ASP A 13 6.43 12.76 4.82
CA ASP A 13 6.42 14.22 4.85
C ASP A 13 7.41 14.77 5.89
N GLY A 14 7.47 16.09 6.02
CA GLY A 14 8.37 16.75 6.97
C GLY A 14 8.08 16.45 8.45
N ALA A 15 6.89 15.94 8.76
CA ALA A 15 6.49 15.50 10.10
C ALA A 15 6.74 14.00 10.35
N GLY A 16 7.24 13.28 9.35
CA GLY A 16 7.52 11.86 9.45
C GLY A 16 6.32 10.96 9.18
N ALA A 17 5.18 11.51 8.73
CA ALA A 17 4.00 10.73 8.37
C ALA A 17 4.11 10.20 6.94
N PRO A 18 3.55 9.01 6.63
CA PRO A 18 3.53 8.49 5.27
C PRO A 18 2.82 9.47 4.32
N ALA A 19 3.49 9.84 3.22
CA ALA A 19 2.98 10.81 2.27
C ALA A 19 2.54 10.15 0.96
N THR A 20 3.41 9.36 0.34
CA THR A 20 3.10 8.64 -0.89
C THR A 20 4.07 7.47 -1.08
N GLU A 21 3.86 6.72 -2.15
CA GLU A 21 4.61 5.52 -2.46
C GLU A 21 5.16 5.61 -3.88
N VAL A 22 6.43 5.26 -4.06
CA VAL A 22 7.11 5.29 -5.37
C VAL A 22 7.76 3.95 -5.66
N ILE A 23 7.99 3.69 -6.93
CA ILE A 23 8.74 2.53 -7.42
C ILE A 23 10.00 3.02 -8.11
N VAL A 24 11.11 2.36 -7.84
CA VAL A 24 12.39 2.60 -8.51
C VAL A 24 12.72 1.40 -9.39
N ASP A 25 12.92 1.67 -10.69
CA ASP A 25 13.35 0.64 -11.64
C ASP A 25 14.81 0.26 -11.35
N PRO A 26 15.13 -1.02 -11.08
CA PRO A 26 16.49 -1.41 -10.72
C PRO A 26 17.49 -1.33 -11.87
N ARG A 27 17.02 -1.25 -13.12
CA ARG A 27 17.90 -1.16 -14.29
C ARG A 27 18.25 0.27 -14.67
N THR A 28 17.30 1.18 -14.53
CA THR A 28 17.45 2.57 -14.99
C THR A 28 17.55 3.57 -13.84
N GLY A 29 17.16 3.20 -12.62
CA GLY A 29 17.03 4.12 -11.52
C GLY A 29 15.86 5.10 -11.63
N THR A 30 14.98 4.91 -12.62
CA THR A 30 13.80 5.77 -12.81
C THR A 30 12.87 5.63 -11.62
N VAL A 31 12.46 6.78 -11.06
CA VAL A 31 11.50 6.87 -9.96
C VAL A 31 10.15 7.28 -10.53
N SER A 32 9.10 6.53 -10.17
CA SER A 32 7.73 6.85 -10.56
C SER A 32 6.77 6.62 -9.39
N THR A 33 5.64 7.33 -9.39
CA THR A 33 4.58 7.07 -8.42
C THR A 33 4.12 5.63 -8.57
N GLU A 34 3.98 4.92 -7.45
CA GLU A 34 3.44 3.57 -7.48
C GLU A 34 2.05 3.59 -8.11
N PRO A 35 1.76 2.70 -9.09
CA PRO A 35 0.44 2.65 -9.71
C PRO A 35 -0.63 2.22 -8.70
N GLY A 36 -1.89 2.50 -9.01
CA GLY A 36 -3.00 2.15 -8.15
C GLY A 36 -3.24 3.17 -7.05
N PRO A 37 -3.25 2.78 -5.75
CA PRO A 37 -3.66 3.66 -4.67
C PRO A 37 -2.87 4.97 -4.56
N ALA A 38 -1.54 4.94 -4.65
CA ALA A 38 -0.72 6.14 -4.55
C ALA A 38 -1.03 7.13 -5.67
N MET A 39 -1.33 6.64 -6.87
CA MET A 39 -1.68 7.46 -8.02
C MET A 39 -3.13 7.91 -7.99
N MET A 40 -4.07 7.02 -7.67
CA MET A 40 -5.51 7.25 -7.83
C MET A 40 -6.22 7.69 -6.55
N TRP A 41 -5.78 7.21 -5.38
CA TRP A 41 -6.46 7.43 -4.11
C TRP A 41 -5.80 8.45 -3.19
N ASN A 42 -4.54 8.80 -3.44
CA ASN A 42 -3.84 9.76 -2.59
C ASN A 42 -4.46 11.15 -2.79
N THR A 43 -5.05 11.69 -1.72
CA THR A 43 -5.79 12.96 -1.78
C THR A 43 -4.88 14.19 -1.79
N SER A 44 -3.59 14.01 -1.48
CA SER A 44 -2.61 15.12 -1.45
C SER A 44 -1.65 15.07 -2.64
N PHE A 45 -1.24 13.87 -3.06
CA PHE A 45 -0.19 13.66 -4.06
C PHE A 45 -0.65 12.86 -5.28
N GLY A 46 -1.90 12.41 -5.29
CA GLY A 46 -2.45 11.61 -6.38
C GLY A 46 -3.18 12.46 -7.42
N MET A 47 -3.69 11.78 -8.44
CA MET A 47 -4.37 12.42 -9.58
C MET A 47 -5.78 12.94 -9.23
N ARG A 48 -6.39 12.44 -8.16
CA ARG A 48 -7.77 12.79 -7.76
C ARG A 48 -7.81 13.34 -6.34
N ALA A 49 -7.00 14.36 -6.09
CA ALA A 49 -6.99 15.02 -4.79
C ALA A 49 -8.35 15.64 -4.48
N GLY A 50 -8.80 15.54 -3.22
CA GLY A 50 -10.00 16.20 -2.72
C GLY A 50 -11.31 15.44 -2.87
N SER A 51 -11.29 14.13 -3.20
CA SER A 51 -12.50 13.30 -3.19
C SER A 51 -13.10 13.22 -1.79
N GLY A 52 -14.40 13.50 -1.65
CA GLY A 52 -15.12 13.36 -0.39
C GLY A 52 -15.89 12.03 -0.28
N GLY A 53 -16.39 11.72 0.91
CA GLY A 53 -17.20 10.53 1.20
C GLY A 53 -17.02 10.05 2.63
N ASP A 54 -17.56 8.86 2.93
CA ASP A 54 -17.41 8.26 4.25
C ASP A 54 -15.96 7.90 4.50
N VAL A 55 -15.45 8.31 5.67
CA VAL A 55 -14.08 8.04 6.07
C VAL A 55 -14.03 6.75 6.86
N VAL A 56 -13.12 5.86 6.45
CA VAL A 56 -12.81 4.60 7.12
C VAL A 56 -11.54 4.84 7.96
N ASP A 57 -11.56 4.47 9.25
CA ASP A 57 -10.38 4.55 10.10
C ASP A 57 -9.50 3.30 9.95
N SER A 58 -8.33 3.27 10.62
CA SER A 58 -7.39 2.15 10.50
C SER A 58 -7.96 0.84 11.01
N THR A 59 -8.78 0.87 12.06
CA THR A 59 -9.44 -0.32 12.61
C THR A 59 -10.42 -0.91 11.59
N LYS A 60 -11.25 -0.06 10.98
CA LYS A 60 -12.20 -0.49 9.96
C LYS A 60 -11.50 -0.95 8.68
N ALA A 61 -10.44 -0.26 8.28
CA ALA A 61 -9.63 -0.66 7.13
C ALA A 61 -9.04 -2.06 7.33
N ARG A 62 -8.54 -2.35 8.54
CA ARG A 62 -8.04 -3.68 8.89
C ARG A 62 -9.13 -4.76 8.82
N GLU A 63 -10.33 -4.45 9.33
CA GLU A 63 -11.47 -5.38 9.24
C GLU A 63 -11.85 -5.67 7.78
N ILE A 64 -11.93 -4.64 6.95
CA ILE A 64 -12.22 -4.77 5.52
C ILE A 64 -11.17 -5.64 4.84
N ALA A 65 -9.88 -5.36 5.10
CA ALA A 65 -8.77 -6.11 4.54
C ALA A 65 -8.81 -7.58 4.96
N ASN A 66 -9.03 -7.86 6.25
CA ASN A 66 -9.11 -9.23 6.76
C ASN A 66 -10.28 -10.00 6.13
N SER A 67 -11.43 -9.37 5.97
CA SER A 67 -12.58 -9.99 5.29
C SER A 67 -12.27 -10.33 3.84
N TRP A 68 -11.63 -9.41 3.13
CA TRP A 68 -11.22 -9.62 1.74
C TRP A 68 -10.20 -10.77 1.63
N LEU A 69 -9.20 -10.79 2.51
CA LEU A 69 -8.17 -11.83 2.52
C LEU A 69 -8.77 -13.21 2.82
N ALA A 70 -9.69 -13.30 3.79
CA ALA A 70 -10.34 -14.56 4.11
C ALA A 70 -11.12 -15.13 2.91
N ALA A 71 -11.73 -14.27 2.11
CA ALA A 71 -12.50 -14.66 0.93
C ALA A 71 -11.63 -14.96 -0.30
N ASN A 72 -10.49 -14.27 -0.46
CA ASN A 72 -9.71 -14.31 -1.70
C ASN A 72 -8.32 -14.93 -1.54
N ARG A 73 -7.71 -14.81 -0.36
CA ARG A 73 -6.35 -15.30 -0.08
C ARG A 73 -6.24 -15.84 1.35
N ALA A 74 -6.97 -16.91 1.62
CA ALA A 74 -6.99 -17.55 2.93
C ALA A 74 -5.57 -17.92 3.39
N GLY A 75 -5.31 -17.72 4.69
CA GLY A 75 -3.98 -17.96 5.28
C GLY A 75 -3.03 -16.77 5.21
N THR A 76 -3.43 -15.68 4.56
CA THR A 76 -2.66 -14.43 4.52
C THR A 76 -3.09 -13.50 5.67
N THR A 77 -2.12 -12.90 6.34
CA THR A 77 -2.36 -11.97 7.46
C THR A 77 -1.70 -10.63 7.21
N ILE A 78 -2.14 -9.62 7.96
CA ILE A 78 -1.58 -8.28 7.89
C ILE A 78 -0.39 -8.18 8.84
N ALA A 79 0.78 -7.81 8.31
CA ALA A 79 1.99 -7.61 9.11
C ALA A 79 2.12 -6.16 9.62
N GLY A 80 1.66 -5.20 8.86
CA GLY A 80 1.70 -3.79 9.21
C GLY A 80 0.73 -2.98 8.38
N ILE A 81 0.38 -1.79 8.88
CA ILE A 81 -0.54 -0.87 8.21
C ILE A 81 0.02 0.55 8.30
N ASP A 82 0.04 1.25 7.19
CA ASP A 82 0.43 2.65 7.08
C ASP A 82 -0.70 3.48 6.51
N ALA A 83 -0.96 4.64 7.14
CA ALA A 83 -1.98 5.57 6.69
C ALA A 83 -1.37 6.61 5.75
N TYR A 84 -1.85 6.66 4.52
CA TYR A 84 -1.54 7.69 3.54
C TYR A 84 -2.73 8.63 3.35
N PRO A 85 -2.53 9.82 2.77
CA PRO A 85 -3.67 10.67 2.42
C PRO A 85 -4.66 9.92 1.51
N GLY A 86 -5.85 9.63 2.02
CA GLY A 86 -6.94 9.01 1.28
C GLY A 86 -6.98 7.49 1.26
N TYR A 87 -5.97 6.80 1.81
CA TYR A 87 -5.95 5.34 1.83
C TYR A 87 -4.99 4.77 2.88
N PHE A 88 -5.11 3.46 3.10
CA PHE A 88 -4.19 2.69 3.95
C PHE A 88 -3.50 1.63 3.11
N THR A 89 -2.21 1.42 3.33
CA THR A 89 -1.48 0.30 2.73
C THR A 89 -1.01 -0.66 3.80
N MET A 90 -1.15 -1.94 3.53
CA MET A 90 -0.84 -3.03 4.45
C MET A 90 0.17 -3.97 3.81
N ASP A 91 1.20 -4.33 4.57
CA ASP A 91 2.09 -5.41 4.22
C ASP A 91 1.43 -6.73 4.56
N LEU A 92 1.51 -7.70 3.68
CA LEU A 92 0.88 -9.00 3.81
C LEU A 92 1.92 -10.08 4.03
N GLN A 93 1.61 -11.02 4.92
CA GLN A 93 2.50 -12.14 5.21
C GLN A 93 1.77 -13.47 5.24
N ARG A 94 2.52 -14.53 4.95
CA ARG A 94 2.08 -15.91 5.10
C ARG A 94 3.24 -16.69 5.69
N ASN A 95 2.98 -17.45 6.76
CA ASN A 95 4.02 -18.21 7.47
C ASN A 95 5.22 -17.36 7.87
N GLY A 96 4.99 -16.10 8.27
CA GLY A 96 6.02 -15.17 8.72
C GLY A 96 6.82 -14.49 7.60
N ALA A 97 6.53 -14.76 6.33
CA ALA A 97 7.22 -14.14 5.20
C ALA A 97 6.30 -13.12 4.50
N VAL A 98 6.84 -11.96 4.14
CA VAL A 98 6.11 -10.98 3.34
C VAL A 98 5.86 -11.54 1.95
N ILE A 99 4.60 -11.50 1.50
CA ILE A 99 4.20 -12.02 0.19
C ILE A 99 3.63 -10.95 -0.73
N GLY A 100 3.31 -9.77 -0.23
CA GLY A 100 2.75 -8.70 -1.05
C GLY A 100 2.19 -7.56 -0.21
N MET A 101 1.37 -6.76 -0.86
CA MET A 101 0.75 -5.58 -0.27
C MET A 101 -0.67 -5.42 -0.77
N MET A 102 -1.50 -4.75 0.00
CA MET A 102 -2.84 -4.32 -0.41
C MET A 102 -3.17 -2.96 0.19
N SER A 103 -4.14 -2.30 -0.38
CA SER A 103 -4.61 -1.01 0.12
C SER A 103 -6.12 -1.00 0.29
N VAL A 104 -6.59 -0.18 1.24
CA VAL A 104 -8.00 0.10 1.46
C VAL A 104 -8.21 1.60 1.39
N ARG A 105 -9.14 2.04 0.55
CA ARG A 105 -9.45 3.46 0.40
C ARG A 105 -10.18 3.97 1.63
N SER A 106 -9.77 5.12 2.16
CA SER A 106 -10.43 5.73 3.32
C SER A 106 -11.84 6.24 3.01
N VAL A 107 -12.13 6.51 1.75
CA VAL A 107 -13.46 6.90 1.28
C VAL A 107 -14.11 5.68 0.65
N GLY A 108 -15.16 5.15 1.29
CA GLY A 108 -15.94 4.02 0.79
C GLY A 108 -15.33 2.63 1.05
N GLY A 109 -14.09 2.51 1.48
CA GLY A 109 -13.49 1.22 1.87
C GLY A 109 -13.15 0.26 0.73
N ALA A 110 -12.98 0.75 -0.49
CA ALA A 110 -12.60 -0.11 -1.62
C ALA A 110 -11.23 -0.77 -1.38
N VAL A 111 -11.08 -2.01 -1.84
CA VAL A 111 -9.85 -2.80 -1.69
C VAL A 111 -9.10 -2.85 -3.02
N TRP A 112 -7.78 -2.68 -2.94
CA TRP A 112 -6.90 -2.83 -4.09
C TRP A 112 -5.69 -3.68 -3.71
N TYR A 113 -5.64 -4.92 -4.21
CA TYR A 113 -4.49 -5.78 -4.05
C TYR A 113 -3.40 -5.36 -5.04
N HIS A 114 -2.15 -5.23 -4.56
CA HIS A 114 -1.03 -4.76 -5.39
C HIS A 114 -0.50 -5.90 -6.26
N THR A 115 -1.04 -6.05 -7.45
CA THR A 115 -0.68 -7.14 -8.39
C THR A 115 0.60 -6.89 -9.16
N TRP A 116 1.14 -5.66 -9.13
CA TRP A 116 2.32 -5.25 -9.89
C TRP A 116 3.65 -5.56 -9.20
N HIS A 117 3.63 -5.93 -7.91
CA HIS A 117 4.83 -6.36 -7.22
C HIS A 117 5.19 -7.79 -7.60
N GLY A 118 6.49 -8.03 -7.87
CA GLY A 118 7.01 -9.37 -8.07
C GLY A 118 7.27 -10.10 -6.75
N ALA A 119 8.17 -11.08 -6.78
CA ALA A 119 8.54 -11.81 -5.57
C ALA A 119 9.30 -10.90 -4.60
N PHE A 120 8.96 -10.98 -3.32
CA PHE A 120 9.63 -10.22 -2.28
C PHE A 120 11.06 -10.74 -2.06
N ILE A 121 12.03 -9.82 -1.98
CA ILE A 121 13.44 -10.14 -1.73
C ILE A 121 13.86 -9.69 -0.34
N ALA A 122 13.69 -8.41 0.01
CA ALA A 122 14.15 -7.87 1.27
C ALA A 122 13.40 -6.60 1.67
N MET A 123 13.40 -6.31 2.98
CA MET A 123 12.91 -5.06 3.52
C MET A 123 14.06 -4.34 4.21
N GLU A 124 14.23 -3.07 3.90
CA GLU A 124 15.16 -2.20 4.58
C GLU A 124 14.39 -1.09 5.29
N ASP A 125 14.58 -0.99 6.61
CA ASP A 125 14.00 0.07 7.43
C ASP A 125 14.89 1.30 7.34
N SER A 126 14.29 2.41 6.95
CA SER A 126 14.99 3.70 6.91
C SER A 126 14.77 4.47 8.20
#